data_b1195d45ad19ba0e5e6be646d961bfa5
#
_entry.id   b1195d45ad19ba0e5e6be646d961bfa5
#
_cell.length_a   1.000
_cell.length_b   1.000
_cell.length_c   1.000
_cell.angle_alpha   90.00
_cell.angle_beta   90.00
_cell.angle_gamma   90.00
#
_symmetry.space_group_name_H-M   'P 1'
#
loop_
_entity.id
_entity.type
_entity.pdbx_description
1 polymer ?
#
loop_
_entity_poly.entity_id
_entity_poly.type
_entity_poly.pdbx_seq_one_letter_code
_entity_poly.pdbx_strand_id
1 'polypeptide(L)'
;MLRDQPAAPLRSDLRIGAVDDHPVILAGVSEGLRWHLPGATVAPVTRTVHDLLQANPVVDLILLDIELHDGTDPAENVRKLTAKGWPVLLFTQDPRLHLVSRTFRAGASGILSKGEDLATIAHAVGLVASGMPYLSSEWAVAVAQDEVWTAPNLAPREVEAVRLYAAGMKLTSVARRLAVSEDTARTYLLRARNKYANAGRPAQTKTDLYIRAVEDGILPTPGSIGDS
;
A
#
# COMPACT_ATOMS: atom_id res chain seq x y z
N MET A 1 -11.85 11.06 -36.86
CA MET A 1 -12.27 12.33 -36.22
C MET A 1 -12.69 11.99 -34.78
N LEU A 2 -11.74 11.89 -33.89
CA LEU A 2 -11.98 11.76 -32.44
C LEU A 2 -12.34 13.17 -31.94
N ARG A 3 -13.56 13.33 -31.46
CA ARG A 3 -14.02 14.59 -30.87
C ARG A 3 -13.22 14.82 -29.58
N ASP A 4 -12.48 15.92 -29.59
CA ASP A 4 -11.90 16.54 -28.42
C ASP A 4 -13.06 16.88 -27.46
N GLN A 5 -13.36 16.02 -26.50
CA GLN A 5 -14.30 16.39 -25.45
C GLN A 5 -13.48 17.27 -24.49
N PRO A 6 -13.92 18.50 -24.24
CA PRO A 6 -13.26 19.33 -23.24
C PRO A 6 -13.34 18.61 -21.90
N ALA A 7 -12.18 18.45 -21.26
CA ALA A 7 -12.10 17.94 -19.91
C ALA A 7 -13.09 18.72 -19.03
N ALA A 8 -13.95 17.99 -18.30
CA ALA A 8 -14.86 18.63 -17.37
C ALA A 8 -14.05 19.53 -16.42
N PRO A 9 -14.52 20.75 -16.10
CA PRO A 9 -13.81 21.64 -15.22
C PRO A 9 -13.56 20.92 -13.89
N LEU A 10 -12.30 20.89 -13.44
CA LEU A 10 -11.90 20.32 -12.15
C LEU A 10 -12.76 20.98 -11.06
N ARG A 11 -13.40 20.17 -10.22
CA ARG A 11 -14.22 20.68 -9.10
C ARG A 11 -13.36 21.56 -8.21
N SER A 12 -13.87 22.74 -7.88
CA SER A 12 -13.16 23.76 -7.13
C SER A 12 -13.07 23.50 -5.61
N ASP A 13 -13.74 22.45 -5.12
CA ASP A 13 -13.95 22.18 -3.68
C ASP A 13 -13.67 20.70 -3.32
N LEU A 14 -12.55 20.17 -3.79
CA LEU A 14 -12.15 18.80 -3.54
C LEU A 14 -11.80 18.56 -2.07
N ARG A 15 -12.39 17.52 -1.48
CA ARG A 15 -12.07 17.04 -0.13
C ARG A 15 -11.24 15.77 -0.25
N ILE A 16 -10.03 15.81 0.23
CA ILE A 16 -9.05 14.73 0.12
C ILE A 16 -8.79 14.19 1.51
N GLY A 17 -9.17 12.94 1.77
CA GLY A 17 -8.70 12.24 2.97
C GLY A 17 -7.27 11.76 2.75
N ALA A 18 -6.48 11.69 3.80
CA ALA A 18 -5.12 11.17 3.69
C ALA A 18 -4.77 10.23 4.84
N VAL A 19 -4.08 9.13 4.49
CA VAL A 19 -3.54 8.17 5.45
C VAL A 19 -2.05 8.02 5.20
N ASP A 20 -1.25 8.50 6.14
CA ASP A 20 0.21 8.47 6.08
C ASP A 20 0.76 8.63 7.51
N ASP A 21 1.73 7.85 7.91
CA ASP A 21 2.37 7.96 9.21
C ASP A 21 3.43 9.09 9.27
N HIS A 22 3.67 9.79 8.15
CA HIS A 22 4.56 10.95 8.00
C HIS A 22 3.79 12.25 7.77
N PRO A 23 3.21 12.89 8.80
CA PRO A 23 2.32 14.05 8.66
C PRO A 23 2.99 15.28 8.01
N VAL A 24 4.32 15.39 8.08
CA VAL A 24 5.07 16.51 7.48
C VAL A 24 4.97 16.49 5.95
N ILE A 25 4.99 15.32 5.33
CA ILE A 25 4.84 15.17 3.87
C ILE A 25 3.46 15.67 3.45
N LEU A 26 2.43 15.26 4.17
CA LEU A 26 1.05 15.66 3.87
C LEU A 26 0.80 17.15 4.09
N ALA A 27 1.49 17.79 5.04
CA ALA A 27 1.42 19.24 5.23
C ALA A 27 1.96 19.98 3.99
N GLY A 28 3.09 19.54 3.45
CA GLY A 28 3.66 20.09 2.21
C GLY A 28 2.76 19.88 1.00
N VAL A 29 2.20 18.69 0.85
CA VAL A 29 1.23 18.38 -0.23
C VAL A 29 -0.03 19.23 -0.09
N SER A 30 -0.58 19.37 1.11
CA SER A 30 -1.78 20.18 1.37
C SER A 30 -1.58 21.63 0.97
N GLU A 31 -0.45 22.22 1.34
CA GLU A 31 -0.14 23.60 0.95
C GLU A 31 0.08 23.73 -0.55
N GLY A 32 0.81 22.79 -1.16
CA GLY A 32 1.03 22.79 -2.62
C GLY A 32 -0.24 22.61 -3.43
N LEU A 33 -1.17 21.76 -2.97
CA LEU A 33 -2.45 21.56 -3.65
C LEU A 33 -3.30 22.83 -3.68
N ARG A 34 -3.25 23.67 -2.65
CA ARG A 34 -3.99 24.96 -2.62
C ARG A 34 -3.61 25.91 -3.77
N TRP A 35 -2.34 25.84 -4.23
CA TRP A 35 -1.87 26.66 -5.35
C TRP A 35 -2.35 26.13 -6.71
N HIS A 36 -2.39 24.81 -6.88
CA HIS A 36 -2.73 24.18 -8.16
C HIS A 36 -4.21 23.82 -8.30
N LEU A 37 -4.88 23.57 -7.17
CA LEU A 37 -6.31 23.26 -7.07
C LEU A 37 -6.96 24.18 -6.02
N PRO A 38 -7.26 25.45 -6.38
CA PRO A 38 -7.89 26.38 -5.45
C PRO A 38 -9.21 25.82 -4.92
N GLY A 39 -9.34 25.75 -3.58
CA GLY A 39 -10.49 25.17 -2.91
C GLY A 39 -10.30 23.71 -2.48
N ALA A 40 -9.27 23.00 -2.96
CA ALA A 40 -8.96 21.66 -2.45
C ALA A 40 -8.51 21.70 -0.99
N THR A 41 -8.99 20.75 -0.20
CA THR A 41 -8.63 20.59 1.21
C THR A 41 -8.18 19.16 1.48
N VAL A 42 -7.07 19.01 2.22
CA VAL A 42 -6.60 17.71 2.69
C VAL A 42 -7.01 17.56 4.15
N ALA A 43 -8.13 16.91 4.38
CA ALA A 43 -8.68 16.61 5.70
C ALA A 43 -9.77 15.52 5.61
N PRO A 44 -9.84 14.55 6.53
CA PRO A 44 -8.89 14.39 7.64
C PRO A 44 -7.55 13.78 7.20
N VAL A 45 -6.53 14.02 8.01
CA VAL A 45 -5.24 13.33 7.94
C VAL A 45 -5.17 12.35 9.10
N THR A 46 -4.96 11.08 8.82
CA THR A 46 -4.86 10.01 9.84
C THR A 46 -3.60 9.19 9.65
N ARG A 47 -3.15 8.51 10.70
CA ARG A 47 -1.96 7.66 10.63
C ARG A 47 -2.29 6.22 10.24
N THR A 48 -3.55 5.82 10.38
CA THR A 48 -4.02 4.46 10.06
C THR A 48 -5.31 4.49 9.28
N VAL A 49 -5.54 3.45 8.47
CA VAL A 49 -6.81 3.27 7.75
C VAL A 49 -7.96 3.03 8.75
N HIS A 50 -7.66 2.41 9.90
CA HIS A 50 -8.66 2.21 10.96
C HIS A 50 -9.24 3.55 11.44
N ASP A 51 -8.37 4.53 11.74
CA ASP A 51 -8.81 5.84 12.24
C ASP A 51 -9.63 6.59 11.19
N LEU A 52 -9.22 6.50 9.90
CA LEU A 52 -9.98 7.11 8.80
C LEU A 52 -11.39 6.49 8.68
N LEU A 53 -11.47 5.16 8.76
CA LEU A 53 -12.75 4.44 8.71
C LEU A 53 -13.67 4.79 9.89
N GLN A 54 -13.11 4.99 11.08
CA GLN A 54 -13.87 5.43 12.26
C GLN A 54 -14.39 6.86 12.10
N ALA A 55 -13.56 7.75 11.56
CA ALA A 55 -13.95 9.13 11.28
C ALA A 55 -15.04 9.23 10.19
N ASN A 56 -15.11 8.22 9.32
CA ASN A 56 -16.08 8.11 8.20
C ASN A 56 -16.34 9.45 7.47
N PRO A 57 -15.29 10.12 6.98
CA PRO A 57 -15.40 11.47 6.43
C PRO A 57 -16.15 11.51 5.10
N VAL A 58 -16.68 12.68 4.76
CA VAL A 58 -17.15 12.95 3.40
C VAL A 58 -15.99 13.48 2.59
N VAL A 59 -15.43 12.64 1.72
CA VAL A 59 -14.27 12.94 0.87
C VAL A 59 -14.49 12.47 -0.56
N ASP A 60 -13.81 13.10 -1.52
CA ASP A 60 -13.89 12.77 -2.93
C ASP A 60 -12.85 11.71 -3.34
N LEU A 61 -11.72 11.62 -2.62
CA LEU A 61 -10.71 10.58 -2.76
C LEU A 61 -9.85 10.46 -1.51
N ILE A 62 -9.08 9.37 -1.45
CA ILE A 62 -8.09 9.11 -0.40
C ILE A 62 -6.68 9.08 -1.01
N LEU A 63 -5.76 9.86 -0.44
CA LEU A 63 -4.31 9.63 -0.59
C LEU A 63 -3.89 8.59 0.45
N LEU A 64 -3.34 7.47 -0.02
CA LEU A 64 -2.94 6.35 0.85
C LEU A 64 -1.46 6.05 0.70
N ASP A 65 -0.72 6.18 1.78
CA ASP A 65 0.61 5.59 1.83
C ASP A 65 0.55 4.07 1.92
N ILE A 66 1.45 3.40 1.22
CA ILE A 66 1.59 1.94 1.25
C ILE A 66 2.28 1.48 2.53
N GLU A 67 3.20 2.28 3.08
CA GLU A 67 4.04 1.92 4.22
C GLU A 67 3.59 2.65 5.50
N LEU A 68 2.55 2.15 6.14
CA LEU A 68 1.97 2.76 7.36
C LEU A 68 2.61 2.28 8.67
N HIS A 69 3.52 1.32 8.64
CA HIS A 69 4.18 0.72 9.81
C HIS A 69 3.24 0.22 10.94
N ASP A 70 1.94 0.13 10.67
CA ASP A 70 0.91 -0.34 11.62
C ASP A 70 0.67 -1.87 11.56
N GLY A 71 1.42 -2.57 10.70
CA GLY A 71 1.34 -4.02 10.52
C GLY A 71 0.14 -4.48 9.68
N THR A 72 -0.62 -3.58 9.10
CA THR A 72 -1.73 -3.92 8.17
C THR A 72 -1.21 -4.27 6.78
N ASP A 73 -1.98 -5.07 6.01
CA ASP A 73 -1.67 -5.35 4.61
C ASP A 73 -2.16 -4.17 3.74
N PRO A 74 -1.27 -3.52 2.96
CA PRO A 74 -1.65 -2.41 2.09
C PRO A 74 -2.77 -2.74 1.10
N ALA A 75 -2.77 -3.94 0.51
CA ALA A 75 -3.83 -4.35 -0.42
C ALA A 75 -5.19 -4.52 0.29
N GLU A 76 -5.18 -4.98 1.54
CA GLU A 76 -6.39 -5.06 2.36
C GLU A 76 -6.89 -3.66 2.74
N ASN A 77 -6.00 -2.72 3.01
CA ASN A 77 -6.33 -1.33 3.26
C ASN A 77 -7.05 -0.70 2.05
N VAL A 78 -6.53 -0.92 0.84
CA VAL A 78 -7.20 -0.46 -0.40
C VAL A 78 -8.61 -1.05 -0.50
N ARG A 79 -8.78 -2.38 -0.31
CA ARG A 79 -10.10 -3.02 -0.38
C ARG A 79 -11.09 -2.43 0.63
N LYS A 80 -10.66 -2.14 1.85
CA LYS A 80 -11.51 -1.52 2.89
C LYS A 80 -11.98 -0.13 2.49
N LEU A 81 -11.09 0.67 1.91
CA LEU A 81 -11.41 2.04 1.49
C LEU A 81 -12.30 2.05 0.24
N THR A 82 -12.00 1.23 -0.76
CA THR A 82 -12.82 1.11 -1.98
C THR A 82 -14.19 0.51 -1.72
N ALA A 83 -14.33 -0.37 -0.72
CA ALA A 83 -15.63 -0.87 -0.27
C ALA A 83 -16.54 0.22 0.31
N LYS A 84 -15.99 1.39 0.74
CA LYS A 84 -16.73 2.58 1.13
C LYS A 84 -17.11 3.46 -0.08
N GLY A 85 -16.68 3.08 -1.28
CA GLY A 85 -16.88 3.88 -2.49
C GLY A 85 -15.86 5.02 -2.66
N TRP A 86 -14.82 5.06 -1.85
CA TRP A 86 -13.78 6.09 -1.97
C TRP A 86 -12.75 5.70 -3.02
N PRO A 87 -12.49 6.53 -4.05
CA PRO A 87 -11.34 6.37 -4.93
C PRO A 87 -10.04 6.46 -4.11
N VAL A 88 -9.10 5.56 -4.36
CA VAL A 88 -7.82 5.51 -3.65
C VAL A 88 -6.68 5.84 -4.61
N LEU A 89 -5.93 6.89 -4.35
CA LEU A 89 -4.68 7.22 -5.01
C LEU A 89 -3.54 6.82 -4.08
N LEU A 90 -2.76 5.81 -4.49
CA LEU A 90 -1.57 5.40 -3.75
C LEU A 90 -0.53 6.52 -3.86
N PHE A 91 0.01 6.94 -2.72
CA PHE A 91 0.99 8.02 -2.60
C PHE A 91 2.20 7.49 -1.87
N THR A 92 3.23 7.03 -2.60
CA THR A 92 4.31 6.22 -2.02
C THR A 92 5.68 6.51 -2.61
N GLN A 93 6.72 6.22 -1.83
CA GLN A 93 8.11 6.11 -2.28
C GLN A 93 8.64 4.68 -2.18
N ASP A 94 7.76 3.70 -1.97
CA ASP A 94 8.14 2.31 -1.77
C ASP A 94 8.83 1.75 -3.03
N PRO A 95 10.08 1.28 -2.93
CA PRO A 95 10.81 0.71 -4.06
C PRO A 95 10.38 -0.73 -4.40
N ARG A 96 9.53 -1.34 -3.56
CA ARG A 96 9.07 -2.72 -3.73
C ARG A 96 7.97 -2.80 -4.78
N LEU A 97 8.38 -2.79 -6.03
CA LEU A 97 7.50 -2.72 -7.19
C LEU A 97 6.31 -3.68 -7.13
N HIS A 98 6.56 -4.94 -6.77
CA HIS A 98 5.53 -5.97 -6.65
C HIS A 98 4.52 -5.67 -5.52
N LEU A 99 4.95 -5.06 -4.40
CA LEU A 99 4.04 -4.64 -3.34
C LEU A 99 3.12 -3.52 -3.84
N VAL A 100 3.69 -2.54 -4.52
CA VAL A 100 2.94 -1.42 -5.13
C VAL A 100 1.95 -1.94 -6.17
N SER A 101 2.40 -2.81 -7.08
CA SER A 101 1.54 -3.44 -8.10
C SER A 101 0.41 -4.26 -7.49
N ARG A 102 0.69 -5.08 -6.49
CA ARG A 102 -0.32 -5.86 -5.77
C ARG A 102 -1.34 -4.96 -5.08
N THR A 103 -0.87 -3.90 -4.45
CA THR A 103 -1.71 -2.92 -3.76
C THR A 103 -2.59 -2.16 -4.75
N PHE A 104 -2.03 -1.76 -5.89
CA PHE A 104 -2.79 -1.12 -6.97
C PHE A 104 -3.89 -2.04 -7.52
N ARG A 105 -3.56 -3.29 -7.82
CA ARG A 105 -4.54 -4.30 -8.30
C ARG A 105 -5.64 -4.64 -7.29
N ALA A 106 -5.48 -4.28 -6.03
CA ALA A 106 -6.55 -4.42 -5.03
C ALA A 106 -7.71 -3.43 -5.23
N GLY A 107 -7.63 -2.53 -6.22
CA GLY A 107 -8.69 -1.62 -6.64
C GLY A 107 -8.36 -0.14 -6.46
N ALA A 108 -7.09 0.22 -6.32
CA ALA A 108 -6.71 1.62 -6.30
C ALA A 108 -6.94 2.28 -7.67
N SER A 109 -7.28 3.57 -7.64
CA SER A 109 -7.57 4.37 -8.84
C SER A 109 -6.32 4.97 -9.48
N GLY A 110 -5.17 4.89 -8.78
CA GLY A 110 -3.91 5.39 -9.32
C GLY A 110 -2.72 5.16 -8.40
N ILE A 111 -1.53 5.45 -8.94
CA ILE A 111 -0.26 5.43 -8.20
C ILE A 111 0.49 6.73 -8.48
N LEU A 112 0.96 7.37 -7.43
CA LEU A 112 1.70 8.61 -7.44
C LEU A 112 2.92 8.49 -6.54
N SER A 113 4.09 8.93 -7.01
CA SER A 113 5.30 8.99 -6.19
C SER A 113 5.26 10.20 -5.25
N LYS A 114 5.71 10.03 -4.00
CA LYS A 114 5.93 11.15 -3.06
C LYS A 114 7.03 12.11 -3.54
N GLY A 115 7.84 11.71 -4.52
CA GLY A 115 8.89 12.54 -5.14
C GLY A 115 8.43 13.36 -6.33
N GLU A 116 7.16 13.25 -6.76
CA GLU A 116 6.63 14.05 -7.87
C GLU A 116 6.48 15.53 -7.50
N ASP A 117 6.51 16.39 -8.51
CA ASP A 117 6.25 17.81 -8.30
C ASP A 117 4.77 18.08 -7.96
N LEU A 118 4.52 19.23 -7.34
CA LEU A 118 3.18 19.59 -6.85
C LEU A 118 2.14 19.75 -7.97
N ALA A 119 2.56 20.12 -9.18
CA ALA A 119 1.67 20.25 -10.33
C ALA A 119 1.22 18.86 -10.80
N THR A 120 2.13 17.90 -10.86
CA THR A 120 1.85 16.49 -11.15
C THR A 120 0.93 15.87 -10.10
N ILE A 121 1.18 16.13 -8.81
CA ILE A 121 0.32 15.67 -7.71
C ILE A 121 -1.10 16.24 -7.88
N ALA A 122 -1.23 17.54 -8.13
CA ALA A 122 -2.52 18.20 -8.34
C ALA A 122 -3.26 17.63 -9.55
N HIS A 123 -2.55 17.40 -10.65
CA HIS A 123 -3.12 16.79 -11.85
C HIS A 123 -3.68 15.39 -11.58
N ALA A 124 -2.88 14.53 -10.92
CA ALA A 124 -3.28 13.17 -10.54
C ALA A 124 -4.52 13.17 -9.64
N VAL A 125 -4.53 14.03 -8.63
CA VAL A 125 -5.67 14.23 -7.71
C VAL A 125 -6.92 14.64 -8.48
N GLY A 126 -6.81 15.60 -9.39
CA GLY A 126 -7.92 16.07 -10.21
C GLY A 126 -8.50 14.99 -11.13
N LEU A 127 -7.64 14.18 -11.76
CA LEU A 127 -8.07 13.04 -12.59
C LEU A 127 -8.83 12.00 -11.76
N VAL A 128 -8.23 11.56 -10.63
CA VAL A 128 -8.85 10.52 -9.79
C VAL A 128 -10.17 11.02 -9.19
N ALA A 129 -10.26 12.28 -8.78
CA ALA A 129 -11.49 12.87 -8.27
C ALA A 129 -12.59 12.97 -9.34
N SER A 130 -12.21 13.06 -10.62
CA SER A 130 -13.17 13.02 -11.75
C SER A 130 -13.52 11.62 -12.23
N GLY A 131 -13.04 10.58 -11.52
CA GLY A 131 -13.27 9.17 -11.86
C GLY A 131 -12.35 8.60 -12.93
N MET A 132 -11.30 9.35 -13.32
CA MET A 132 -10.29 8.89 -14.27
C MET A 132 -9.11 8.27 -13.53
N PRO A 133 -8.57 7.12 -13.98
CA PRO A 133 -7.39 6.55 -13.36
C PRO A 133 -6.16 7.39 -13.65
N TYR A 134 -5.20 7.40 -12.71
CA TYR A 134 -3.90 8.00 -12.90
C TYR A 134 -2.77 6.99 -12.71
N LEU A 135 -1.90 6.89 -13.71
CA LEU A 135 -0.71 6.06 -13.63
C LEU A 135 0.40 6.76 -14.41
N SER A 136 1.50 7.10 -13.75
CA SER A 136 2.67 7.63 -14.45
C SER A 136 3.24 6.58 -15.40
N SER A 137 3.97 7.00 -16.43
CA SER A 137 4.56 6.08 -17.41
C SER A 137 5.47 5.03 -16.75
N GLU A 138 6.21 5.43 -15.71
CA GLU A 138 7.08 4.56 -14.93
C GLU A 138 6.27 3.45 -14.25
N TRP A 139 5.22 3.79 -13.52
CA TRP A 139 4.35 2.84 -12.86
C TRP A 139 3.54 1.98 -13.83
N ALA A 140 3.14 2.54 -14.99
CA ALA A 140 2.44 1.77 -16.01
C ALA A 140 3.30 0.62 -16.55
N VAL A 141 4.58 0.89 -16.86
CA VAL A 141 5.55 -0.13 -17.28
C VAL A 141 5.79 -1.14 -16.17
N ALA A 142 5.98 -0.65 -14.97
CA ALA A 142 6.25 -1.46 -13.80
C ALA A 142 5.10 -2.42 -13.47
N VAL A 143 3.87 -1.93 -13.45
CA VAL A 143 2.67 -2.76 -13.20
C VAL A 143 2.44 -3.76 -14.34
N ALA A 144 2.71 -3.39 -15.60
CA ALA A 144 2.59 -4.29 -16.74
C ALA A 144 3.63 -5.41 -16.72
N GLN A 145 4.88 -5.10 -16.33
CA GLN A 145 5.94 -6.10 -16.20
C GLN A 145 5.78 -7.05 -15.03
N ASP A 146 5.01 -6.65 -14.03
CA ASP A 146 4.74 -7.44 -12.82
C ASP A 146 3.66 -8.52 -13.02
N GLU A 147 3.26 -8.85 -14.26
CA GLU A 147 2.30 -9.93 -14.54
C GLU A 147 2.75 -11.31 -14.06
N VAL A 148 4.06 -11.50 -13.84
CA VAL A 148 4.67 -12.75 -13.38
C VAL A 148 4.67 -12.87 -11.84
N TRP A 149 4.34 -11.79 -11.11
CA TRP A 149 4.36 -11.81 -9.65
C TRP A 149 3.09 -12.44 -9.07
N THR A 150 3.16 -13.70 -8.77
CA THR A 150 2.11 -14.39 -8.01
C THR A 150 2.42 -14.29 -6.52
N ALA A 151 1.74 -13.40 -5.80
CA ALA A 151 1.84 -13.36 -4.35
C ALA A 151 1.31 -14.70 -3.78
N PRO A 152 2.04 -15.35 -2.87
CA PRO A 152 1.54 -16.56 -2.26
C PRO A 152 0.31 -16.21 -1.40
N ASN A 153 -0.79 -16.93 -1.59
CA ASN A 153 -1.99 -16.76 -0.75
C ASN A 153 -1.76 -17.40 0.62
N LEU A 154 -1.03 -16.68 1.49
CA LEU A 154 -0.75 -17.15 2.85
C LEU A 154 -1.99 -16.98 3.73
N ALA A 155 -2.30 -18.01 4.53
CA ALA A 155 -3.33 -17.90 5.56
C ALA A 155 -2.83 -17.00 6.72
N PRO A 156 -3.73 -16.36 7.51
CA PRO A 156 -3.32 -15.44 8.59
C PRO A 156 -2.30 -16.03 9.56
N ARG A 157 -2.43 -17.30 9.92
CA ARG A 157 -1.48 -18.00 10.82
C ARG A 157 -0.14 -18.31 10.14
N GLU A 158 -0.13 -18.49 8.83
CA GLU A 158 1.12 -18.66 8.05
C GLU A 158 1.87 -17.32 7.96
N VAL A 159 1.16 -16.21 7.73
CA VAL A 159 1.75 -14.85 7.74
C VAL A 159 2.40 -14.56 9.09
N GLU A 160 1.68 -14.83 10.19
CA GLU A 160 2.17 -14.58 11.53
C GLU A 160 3.40 -15.45 11.87
N ALA A 161 3.39 -16.73 11.47
CA ALA A 161 4.54 -17.61 11.62
C ALA A 161 5.76 -17.14 10.82
N VAL A 162 5.54 -16.72 9.55
CA VAL A 162 6.59 -16.16 8.69
C VAL A 162 7.15 -14.88 9.29
N ARG A 163 6.31 -13.94 9.73
CA ARG A 163 6.72 -12.69 10.37
C ARG A 163 7.67 -12.94 11.54
N LEU A 164 7.27 -13.78 12.47
CA LEU A 164 8.06 -14.05 13.67
C LEU A 164 9.37 -14.80 13.37
N TYR A 165 9.28 -15.84 12.52
CA TYR A 165 10.45 -16.67 12.21
C TYR A 165 11.48 -15.93 11.35
N ALA A 166 11.03 -15.23 10.33
CA ALA A 166 11.87 -14.44 9.44
C ALA A 166 12.52 -13.24 10.18
N ALA A 167 11.83 -12.63 11.16
CA ALA A 167 12.38 -11.60 12.04
C ALA A 167 13.47 -12.12 13.01
N GLY A 168 13.87 -13.40 12.91
CA GLY A 168 15.01 -13.95 13.67
C GLY A 168 14.64 -14.92 14.79
N MET A 169 13.37 -15.05 15.20
CA MET A 169 12.98 -15.92 16.31
C MET A 169 13.30 -17.41 16.04
N LYS A 170 13.58 -18.15 17.12
CA LYS A 170 13.69 -19.61 17.07
C LYS A 170 12.29 -20.22 16.95
N LEU A 171 12.18 -21.42 16.34
CA LEU A 171 10.90 -22.12 16.14
C LEU A 171 10.11 -22.29 17.45
N THR A 172 10.80 -22.69 18.53
CA THR A 172 10.23 -22.83 19.90
C THR A 172 9.55 -21.51 20.37
N SER A 173 10.19 -20.38 20.09
CA SER A 173 9.67 -19.06 20.46
C SER A 173 8.47 -18.64 19.59
N VAL A 174 8.50 -18.99 18.30
CA VAL A 174 7.37 -18.81 17.38
C VAL A 174 6.16 -19.60 17.86
N ALA A 175 6.34 -20.89 18.14
CA ALA A 175 5.28 -21.77 18.65
C ALA A 175 4.63 -21.21 19.92
N ARG A 176 5.46 -20.79 20.89
CA ARG A 176 4.97 -20.18 22.14
C ARG A 176 4.18 -18.89 21.88
N ARG A 177 4.67 -18.03 20.97
CA ARG A 177 4.01 -16.76 20.66
C ARG A 177 2.67 -16.93 19.95
N LEU A 178 2.58 -17.98 19.11
CA LEU A 178 1.36 -18.36 18.40
C LEU A 178 0.38 -19.19 19.26
N ALA A 179 0.79 -19.57 20.49
CA ALA A 179 0.07 -20.47 21.37
C ALA A 179 -0.27 -21.84 20.72
N VAL A 180 0.73 -22.43 20.01
CA VAL A 180 0.63 -23.73 19.34
C VAL A 180 1.83 -24.61 19.64
N SER A 181 1.77 -25.90 19.25
CA SER A 181 2.93 -26.81 19.34
C SER A 181 4.02 -26.41 18.31
N GLU A 182 5.26 -26.82 18.57
CA GLU A 182 6.36 -26.63 17.61
C GLU A 182 6.08 -27.29 16.25
N ASP A 183 5.43 -28.45 16.25
CA ASP A 183 5.06 -29.14 15.02
C ASP A 183 3.99 -28.37 14.22
N THR A 184 3.06 -27.72 14.92
CA THR A 184 2.08 -26.83 14.28
C THR A 184 2.75 -25.60 13.68
N ALA A 185 3.65 -24.95 14.42
CA ALA A 185 4.40 -23.81 13.91
C ALA A 185 5.28 -24.19 12.71
N ARG A 186 5.94 -25.37 12.77
CA ARG A 186 6.70 -25.94 11.64
C ARG A 186 5.80 -26.18 10.43
N THR A 187 4.61 -26.68 10.63
CA THR A 187 3.62 -26.91 9.56
C THR A 187 3.20 -25.60 8.89
N TYR A 188 2.97 -24.53 9.66
CA TYR A 188 2.66 -23.22 9.08
C TYR A 188 3.81 -22.70 8.20
N LEU A 189 5.05 -22.79 8.67
CA LEU A 189 6.22 -22.38 7.88
C LEU A 189 6.41 -23.25 6.63
N LEU A 190 6.17 -24.56 6.73
CA LEU A 190 6.25 -25.46 5.57
C LEU A 190 5.18 -25.12 4.52
N ARG A 191 3.94 -24.90 4.94
CA ARG A 191 2.85 -24.48 4.04
C ARG A 191 3.16 -23.14 3.37
N ALA A 192 3.68 -22.18 4.12
CA ALA A 192 4.11 -20.89 3.57
C ALA A 192 5.19 -21.09 2.50
N ARG A 193 6.24 -21.87 2.78
CA ARG A 193 7.31 -22.19 1.81
C ARG A 193 6.79 -22.87 0.54
N ASN A 194 5.88 -23.83 0.68
CA ASN A 194 5.27 -24.49 -0.47
C ASN A 194 4.45 -23.49 -1.32
N LYS A 195 3.72 -22.59 -0.67
CA LYS A 195 2.98 -21.53 -1.38
C LYS A 195 3.92 -20.55 -2.10
N TYR A 196 5.05 -20.18 -1.49
CA TYR A 196 6.10 -19.40 -2.14
C TYR A 196 6.70 -20.15 -3.33
N ALA A 197 7.00 -21.44 -3.18
CA ALA A 197 7.53 -22.25 -4.29
C ALA A 197 6.54 -22.36 -5.44
N ASN A 198 5.25 -22.59 -5.16
CA ASN A 198 4.18 -22.65 -6.17
C ASN A 198 3.96 -21.31 -6.88
N ALA A 199 4.29 -20.19 -6.22
CA ALA A 199 4.28 -18.86 -6.80
C ALA A 199 5.57 -18.54 -7.60
N GLY A 200 6.46 -19.52 -7.83
CA GLY A 200 7.73 -19.32 -8.53
C GLY A 200 8.80 -18.56 -7.71
N ARG A 201 8.58 -18.41 -6.40
CA ARG A 201 9.41 -17.64 -5.48
C ARG A 201 9.90 -18.48 -4.31
N PRO A 202 10.71 -19.52 -4.52
CA PRO A 202 11.09 -20.44 -3.44
C PRO A 202 11.78 -19.72 -2.28
N ALA A 203 11.49 -20.18 -1.06
CA ALA A 203 12.03 -19.66 0.19
C ALA A 203 12.51 -20.83 1.07
N GLN A 204 13.62 -21.45 0.68
CA GLN A 204 14.12 -22.68 1.31
C GLN A 204 14.83 -22.40 2.62
N THR A 205 15.62 -21.34 2.68
CA THR A 205 16.35 -20.92 3.88
C THR A 205 15.55 -19.93 4.72
N LYS A 206 16.05 -19.64 5.94
CA LYS A 206 15.48 -18.58 6.77
C LYS A 206 15.71 -17.19 6.14
N THR A 207 16.87 -17.02 5.51
CA THR A 207 17.21 -15.78 4.79
C THR A 207 16.31 -15.57 3.58
N ASP A 208 16.03 -16.61 2.78
CA ASP A 208 15.08 -16.47 1.66
C ASP A 208 13.70 -16.06 2.19
N LEU A 209 13.25 -16.71 3.27
CA LEU A 209 11.95 -16.39 3.85
C LEU A 209 11.90 -14.95 4.39
N TYR A 210 13.02 -14.44 4.92
CA TYR A 210 13.15 -13.04 5.30
C TYR A 210 13.03 -12.11 4.07
N ILE A 211 13.77 -12.41 3.00
CA ILE A 211 13.70 -11.63 1.75
C ILE A 211 12.25 -11.60 1.25
N ARG A 212 11.59 -12.77 1.14
CA ARG A 212 10.19 -12.86 0.71
C ARG A 212 9.23 -12.10 1.62
N ALA A 213 9.45 -12.17 2.93
CA ALA A 213 8.63 -11.47 3.92
C ALA A 213 8.77 -9.93 3.80
N VAL A 214 9.98 -9.44 3.49
CA VAL A 214 10.22 -8.01 3.21
C VAL A 214 9.57 -7.63 1.88
N GLU A 215 9.78 -8.41 0.82
CA GLU A 215 9.18 -8.20 -0.49
C GLU A 215 7.64 -8.12 -0.43
N ASP A 216 7.00 -8.95 0.37
CA ASP A 216 5.53 -9.00 0.52
C ASP A 216 4.99 -8.02 1.57
N GLY A 217 5.83 -7.18 2.17
CA GLY A 217 5.42 -6.23 3.20
C GLY A 217 5.02 -6.88 4.54
N ILE A 218 5.36 -8.16 4.75
CA ILE A 218 5.16 -8.86 6.04
C ILE A 218 6.15 -8.36 7.09
N LEU A 219 7.35 -7.94 6.63
CA LEU A 219 8.39 -7.31 7.44
C LEU A 219 8.79 -5.96 6.83
N PRO A 220 9.23 -4.99 7.67
CA PRO A 220 9.73 -3.71 7.19
C PRO A 220 11.05 -3.89 6.42
N THR A 221 11.35 -2.94 5.54
CA THR A 221 12.64 -2.86 4.83
C THR A 221 13.79 -2.61 5.80
N PRO A 222 14.98 -3.22 5.61
CA PRO A 222 16.16 -2.88 6.39
C PRO A 222 16.50 -1.40 6.21
N GLY A 223 16.54 -0.63 7.30
CA GLY A 223 16.81 0.82 7.29
C GLY A 223 15.62 1.70 7.62
N SER A 224 14.39 1.18 7.66
CA SER A 224 13.22 1.91 8.15
C SER A 224 13.07 1.88 9.68
N ILE A 225 13.98 1.22 10.39
CA ILE A 225 14.03 1.20 11.86
C ILE A 225 15.17 2.13 12.28
N GLY A 226 14.88 3.41 12.45
CA GLY A 226 15.84 4.30 13.07
C GLY A 226 15.62 5.77 12.73
N ASP A 227 14.72 6.40 13.44
CA ASP A 227 15.01 7.62 14.20
C ASP A 227 13.85 7.81 15.17
N SER A 228 14.07 7.33 16.38
CA SER A 228 13.26 7.70 17.56
C SER A 228 14.03 8.70 18.36
#